data_0e94800d51241324249ab5d7a1f11e5e
#
_entry.id   0e94800d51241324249ab5d7a1f11e5e
#
_cell.length_a   1.000
_cell.length_b   1.000
_cell.length_c   1.000
_cell.angle_alpha   90.00
_cell.angle_beta   90.00
_cell.angle_gamma   90.00
#
_symmetry.space_group_name_H-M   'P 1'
#
loop_
_entity.id
_entity.type
_entity.pdbx_description
1 polymer ?
#
loop_
_entity_poly.entity_id
_entity_poly.type
_entity_poly.pdbx_seq_one_letter_code
_entity_poly.pdbx_strand_id
1 'polypeptide(L)' 'MASDILIVDDEADIREMVAGILQDDGHRTRIARDSDEALKSVEERRPQLVILDIWLQGSRLDGRDAHRIVRDALG' A
#
# COMPACT_ATOMS: atom_id res chain seq x y z
N MET A 1 -14.87 -12.13 6.15
CA MET A 1 -14.97 -10.66 6.10
C MET A 1 -13.91 -10.09 5.19
N ALA A 2 -14.28 -9.08 4.42
CA ALA A 2 -13.35 -8.42 3.53
C ALA A 2 -12.37 -7.57 4.34
N SER A 3 -11.08 -7.72 4.06
CA SER A 3 -10.04 -6.87 4.63
C SER A 3 -9.83 -5.64 3.77
N ASP A 4 -9.44 -4.55 4.41
CA ASP A 4 -9.07 -3.31 3.73
C ASP A 4 -7.54 -3.29 3.61
N ILE A 5 -7.05 -3.41 2.39
CA ILE A 5 -5.63 -3.59 2.11
C ILE A 5 -5.12 -2.42 1.26
N LEU A 6 -4.07 -1.77 1.74
CA LEU A 6 -3.37 -0.72 1.00
C LEU A 6 -2.15 -1.31 0.32
N ILE A 7 -2.05 -1.11 -0.98
CA ILE A 7 -0.92 -1.57 -1.79
C ILE A 7 -0.11 -0.36 -2.22
N VAL A 8 1.16 -0.34 -1.82
CA VAL A 8 2.06 0.78 -2.13
C VAL A 8 3.17 0.26 -3.03
N ASP A 9 3.17 0.70 -4.28
CA ASP A 9 4.14 0.29 -5.28
C ASP A 9 4.20 1.37 -6.36
N ASP A 10 5.37 1.70 -6.83
CA ASP A 10 5.54 2.73 -7.86
C ASP A 10 5.30 2.20 -9.28
N GLU A 11 5.13 0.91 -9.45
CA GLU A 11 4.82 0.31 -10.74
C GLU A 11 3.32 0.01 -10.87
N ALA A 12 2.67 0.69 -11.81
CA ALA A 12 1.23 0.58 -11.99
C ALA A 12 0.79 -0.86 -12.30
N ASP A 13 1.54 -1.57 -13.15
CA ASP A 13 1.21 -2.94 -13.53
C ASP A 13 1.20 -3.88 -12.31
N ILE A 14 2.18 -3.71 -11.44
CA ILE A 14 2.28 -4.52 -10.21
C ILE A 14 1.12 -4.21 -9.27
N ARG A 15 0.83 -2.91 -9.07
CA ARG A 15 -0.29 -2.51 -8.21
C ARG A 15 -1.60 -3.14 -8.69
N GLU A 16 -1.86 -3.04 -9.99
CA GLU A 16 -3.10 -3.56 -10.56
C GLU A 16 -3.19 -5.07 -10.46
N MET A 17 -2.08 -5.77 -10.69
CA MET A 17 -2.03 -7.21 -10.59
C MET A 17 -2.33 -7.68 -9.17
N VAL A 18 -1.66 -7.10 -8.19
CA VAL A 18 -1.85 -7.45 -6.78
C VAL A 18 -3.26 -7.10 -6.33
N ALA A 19 -3.75 -5.93 -6.71
CA ALA A 19 -5.11 -5.51 -6.37
C ALA A 19 -6.14 -6.48 -6.94
N GLY A 20 -5.96 -6.89 -8.19
CA GLY A 20 -6.87 -7.85 -8.83
C GLY A 20 -6.93 -9.18 -8.09
N ILE A 21 -5.77 -9.72 -7.70
CA ILE A 21 -5.70 -10.97 -6.96
C ILE A 21 -6.45 -10.86 -5.62
N LEU A 22 -6.22 -9.77 -4.90
CA LEU A 22 -6.84 -9.58 -3.60
C LEU A 22 -8.35 -9.33 -3.71
N GLN A 23 -8.78 -8.61 -4.74
CA GLN A 23 -10.20 -8.38 -4.99
C GLN A 23 -10.92 -9.68 -5.33
N ASP A 24 -10.26 -10.57 -6.08
CA ASP A 24 -10.80 -11.89 -6.39
C ASP A 24 -11.01 -12.73 -5.13
N ASP A 25 -10.19 -12.51 -4.10
CA ASP A 25 -10.34 -13.16 -2.81
C ASP A 25 -11.36 -12.45 -1.89
N GLY A 26 -12.00 -11.41 -2.37
CA GLY A 26 -13.04 -10.70 -1.61
C GLY A 26 -12.55 -9.56 -0.74
N HIS A 27 -11.30 -9.14 -0.89
CA HIS A 27 -10.76 -8.02 -0.12
C HIS A 27 -11.03 -6.68 -0.80
N ARG A 28 -11.07 -5.63 0.01
CA ARG A 28 -11.07 -4.26 -0.50
C ARG A 28 -9.63 -3.81 -0.66
N THR A 29 -9.32 -3.17 -1.77
CA THR A 29 -7.98 -2.69 -2.02
C THR A 29 -7.97 -1.19 -2.28
N ARG A 30 -6.91 -0.56 -1.81
CA ARG A 30 -6.54 0.81 -2.16
C ARG A 30 -5.12 0.78 -2.66
N ILE A 31 -4.80 1.66 -3.59
CA ILE A 31 -3.46 1.70 -4.18
C ILE A 31 -2.84 3.07 -3.93
N ALA A 32 -1.52 3.08 -3.77
CA ALA A 32 -0.73 4.29 -3.68
C ALA A 32 0.57 4.06 -4.46
N ARG A 33 0.99 5.05 -5.19
CA ARG A 33 2.19 4.93 -6.02
C ARG A 33 3.45 5.40 -5.30
N ASP A 34 3.30 6.12 -4.20
CA ASP A 34 4.43 6.63 -3.45
C ASP A 34 4.05 6.82 -1.98
N SER A 35 5.01 7.26 -1.18
CA SER A 35 4.80 7.43 0.24
C SER A 35 3.79 8.51 0.58
N ASP A 36 3.76 9.59 -0.20
CA ASP A 36 2.82 10.68 0.06
C ASP A 36 1.38 10.22 -0.12
N GLU A 37 1.10 9.50 -1.19
CA GLU A 37 -0.23 8.92 -1.40
C GLU A 37 -0.58 7.88 -0.34
N ALA A 38 0.40 7.07 0.05
CA ALA A 38 0.20 6.06 1.07
C ALA A 38 -0.15 6.67 2.40
N LEU A 39 0.59 7.68 2.84
CA LEU A 39 0.32 8.36 4.10
C LEU A 39 -1.05 9.03 4.11
N LYS A 40 -1.41 9.65 3.00
CA LYS A 40 -2.72 10.28 2.85
C LYS A 40 -3.84 9.25 2.93
N SER A 41 -3.66 8.10 2.30
CA SER A 41 -4.65 7.02 2.33
C SER A 41 -4.82 6.47 3.75
N VAL A 42 -3.72 6.31 4.49
CA VAL A 42 -3.75 5.85 5.88
C VAL A 42 -4.48 6.87 6.77
N GLU A 43 -4.24 8.16 6.55
CA GLU A 43 -4.92 9.22 7.30
C GLU A 43 -6.42 9.23 7.07
N GLU A 44 -6.85 8.97 5.85
CA GLU A 44 -8.28 8.92 5.53
C GLU A 44 -8.97 7.75 6.22
N ARG A 45 -8.32 6.59 6.22
CA ARG A 45 -8.82 5.39 6.87
C ARG A 45 -7.68 4.40 7.05
N ARG A 46 -7.49 3.90 8.26
CA ARG A 46 -6.46 2.91 8.52
C ARG A 46 -6.76 1.60 7.80
N PRO A 47 -5.80 1.09 7.02
CA PRO A 47 -5.95 -0.23 6.42
C PRO A 47 -5.67 -1.31 7.45
N GLN A 48 -6.20 -2.50 7.20
CA GLN A 48 -5.90 -3.67 8.03
C GLN A 48 -4.56 -4.29 7.66
N LEU A 49 -4.13 -4.08 6.42
CA LEU A 49 -2.85 -4.59 5.92
C LEU A 49 -2.28 -3.59 4.93
N VAL A 50 -0.97 -3.41 4.99
CA VAL A 50 -0.24 -2.59 4.02
C VAL A 50 0.78 -3.48 3.34
N ILE A 51 0.73 -3.54 2.01
CA ILE A 51 1.72 -4.24 1.20
C ILE A 51 2.64 -3.18 0.61
N LEU A 52 3.92 -3.25 0.97
CA LEU A 52 4.93 -2.28 0.55
C LEU A 52 5.95 -2.96 -0.34
N ASP A 53 6.18 -2.37 -1.53
CA ASP A 53 7.32 -2.72 -2.34
C ASP A 53 8.37 -1.61 -2.23
N ILE A 54 9.34 -1.83 -1.35
CA ILE A 54 10.43 -0.89 -1.07
C ILE A 54 11.72 -1.34 -1.71
N TRP A 55 11.67 -2.38 -2.50
CA TRP A 55 12.81 -3.19 -2.91
C TRP A 55 13.36 -2.80 -4.26
N LEU A 56 12.52 -2.25 -5.13
CA LEU A 56 12.88 -2.02 -6.51
C LEU A 56 13.84 -0.85 -6.65
N GLN A 57 14.83 -1.05 -7.49
CA GLN A 57 15.72 0.02 -7.89
C GLN A 57 14.90 1.12 -8.55
N GLY A 58 15.10 2.33 -8.10
CA GLY A 58 14.35 3.46 -8.63
C GLY A 58 13.02 3.71 -7.97
N SER A 59 12.62 2.87 -7.01
CA SER A 59 11.43 3.13 -6.22
C SER A 59 11.58 4.43 -5.44
N ARG A 60 10.49 5.17 -5.29
CA ARG A 60 10.44 6.35 -4.45
C ARG A 60 10.38 6.02 -2.97
N LEU A 61 10.13 4.75 -2.65
CA LEU A 61 10.03 4.29 -1.28
C LEU A 61 11.40 3.82 -0.81
N ASP A 62 11.82 4.34 0.32
CA ASP A 62 13.01 3.85 1.02
C ASP A 62 12.60 3.32 2.40
N GLY A 63 13.57 2.88 3.19
CA GLY A 63 13.31 2.34 4.51
C GLY A 63 12.65 3.33 5.47
N ARG A 64 12.93 4.61 5.34
CA ARG A 64 12.32 5.64 6.18
C ARG A 64 10.86 5.84 5.83
N ASP A 65 10.55 5.90 4.54
CA ASP A 65 9.18 6.04 4.08
C ASP A 65 8.34 4.84 4.49
N ALA A 66 8.89 3.64 4.31
CA ALA A 66 8.22 2.42 4.73
C ALA A 66 7.93 2.43 6.24
N HIS A 67 8.89 2.85 7.04
CA HIS A 67 8.74 2.92 8.49
C HIS A 67 7.63 3.91 8.89
N ARG A 68 7.59 5.07 8.24
CA ARG A 68 6.54 6.06 8.51
C ARG A 68 5.16 5.53 8.18
N ILE A 69 5.02 4.88 7.02
CA ILE A 69 3.75 4.30 6.59
C ILE A 69 3.27 3.25 7.59
N VAL A 70 4.15 2.34 7.96
CA VAL A 70 3.82 1.27 8.91
C VAL A 70 3.44 1.85 10.27
N ARG A 71 4.21 2.82 10.76
CA ARG A 71 3.93 3.46 12.04
C ARG A 71 2.56 4.13 12.04
N ASP A 72 2.25 4.88 10.99
CA ASP A 72 0.97 5.58 10.90
C ASP A 72 -0.21 4.62 10.74
N ALA A 73 0.00 3.52 10.03
CA ALA A 73 -1.01 2.48 9.85
C ALA A 73 -1.33 1.76 11.17
N LEU A 74 -0.31 1.57 12.01
CA LEU A 74 -0.50 0.91 13.31
C LEU A 74 -1.05 1.87 14.37
N GLY A 75 -0.92 3.14 14.14
CA GLY A 75 -1.53 4.13 14.95
C GLY A 75 -0.89 4.66 16.10
#